data_601c6bfe58deb54f32f3aa3eda3d5486
#
_entry.id   601c6bfe58deb54f32f3aa3eda3d5486
#
_cell.length_a   1.000
_cell.length_b   1.000
_cell.length_c   1.000
_cell.angle_alpha   90.00
_cell.angle_beta   90.00
_cell.angle_gamma   90.00
#
_symmetry.space_group_name_H-M   'P 1'
#
loop_
_entity.id
_entity.type
_entity.pdbx_description
1 polymer ?
#
loop_
_entity_poly.entity_id
_entity_poly.type
_entity_poly.pdbx_seq_one_letter_code
_entity_poly.pdbx_strand_id
1 'polypeptide(L)'
;VWTRLHDGGRYMTVTLTGRSDLTKVWFPTWGAANGQDDLQWYQAVRQSNGDWSYTVNLSQHRDKGTYFIHVYGNTRQNLVAHTTAYVS
;
A
#
# COMPACT_ATOMS: atom_id res chain seq x y z
N VAL A 1 8.01 2.26 5.63
CA VAL A 1 6.66 1.76 5.29
C VAL A 1 6.49 0.35 5.81
N TRP A 2 5.32 0.05 6.32
CA TRP A 2 5.01 -1.30 6.84
C TRP A 2 3.55 -1.64 6.54
N THR A 3 3.23 -2.93 6.66
CA THR A 3 1.90 -3.45 6.40
C THR A 3 1.42 -4.28 7.58
N ARG A 4 0.12 -4.34 7.76
CA ARG A 4 -0.52 -5.19 8.76
C ARG A 4 -1.77 -5.82 8.16
N LEU A 5 -1.80 -7.14 8.14
CA LEU A 5 -3.01 -7.90 7.78
C LEU A 5 -3.89 -8.01 9.01
N HIS A 6 -5.20 -7.87 8.82
CA HIS A 6 -6.16 -7.96 9.91
C HIS A 6 -7.52 -8.41 9.41
N ASP A 7 -8.43 -8.67 10.34
CA ASP A 7 -9.78 -9.14 10.05
C ASP A 7 -9.76 -10.44 9.23
N GLY A 8 -8.95 -11.41 9.67
CA GLY A 8 -8.84 -12.70 9.02
C GLY A 8 -8.17 -12.68 7.67
N GLY A 9 -7.35 -11.65 7.41
CA GLY A 9 -6.67 -11.48 6.13
C GLY A 9 -7.51 -10.82 5.05
N ARG A 10 -8.65 -10.24 5.42
CA ARG A 10 -9.50 -9.51 4.47
C ARG A 10 -8.95 -8.14 4.14
N TYR A 11 -8.22 -7.54 5.06
CA TYR A 11 -7.74 -6.17 4.95
C TYR A 11 -6.24 -6.12 5.21
N MET A 12 -5.60 -5.19 4.51
CA MET A 12 -4.20 -4.89 4.71
C MET A 12 -4.07 -3.38 4.88
N THR A 13 -3.63 -2.95 6.06
CA THR A 13 -3.34 -1.54 6.29
C THR A 13 -1.88 -1.28 5.96
N VAL A 14 -1.66 -0.31 5.08
CA VAL A 14 -0.33 0.16 4.69
C VAL A 14 -0.08 1.49 5.38
N THR A 15 1.09 1.65 6.00
CA THR A 15 1.44 2.87 6.73
C THR A 15 2.84 3.33 6.34
N LEU A 16 2.96 4.62 6.03
CA LEU A 16 4.23 5.31 5.82
C LEU A 16 4.42 6.29 6.97
N THR A 17 5.52 6.14 7.70
CA THR A 17 5.85 6.98 8.85
C THR A 17 7.02 7.91 8.52
N GLY A 18 7.12 9.02 9.27
CA GLY A 18 8.27 9.90 9.19
C GLY A 18 8.36 10.75 7.93
N ARG A 19 7.29 10.87 7.16
CA ARG A 19 7.26 11.64 5.91
C ARG A 19 6.12 12.65 5.91
N SER A 20 6.01 13.40 7.00
CA SER A 20 5.03 14.49 7.09
C SER A 20 5.37 15.66 6.16
N ASP A 21 6.57 15.67 5.58
CA ASP A 21 6.99 16.63 4.57
C ASP A 21 6.25 16.48 3.23
N LEU A 22 5.71 15.28 2.95
CA LEU A 22 4.99 15.02 1.70
C LEU A 22 3.60 15.65 1.74
N THR A 23 3.08 16.03 0.58
CA THR A 23 1.74 16.62 0.45
C THR A 23 0.73 15.64 -0.12
N LYS A 24 1.19 14.64 -0.86
CA LYS A 24 0.37 13.56 -1.40
C LYS A 24 1.17 12.26 -1.36
N VAL A 25 0.49 11.15 -1.14
CA VAL A 25 1.12 9.83 -1.12
C VAL A 25 0.20 8.83 -1.80
N TRP A 26 0.78 7.94 -2.61
CA TRP A 26 0.06 6.84 -3.24
C TRP A 26 0.73 5.52 -2.89
N PHE A 27 -0.09 4.49 -2.73
CA PHE A 27 0.36 3.12 -2.49
C PHE A 27 -0.10 2.22 -3.63
N PRO A 28 0.54 2.25 -4.81
CA PRO A 28 0.23 1.26 -5.84
C PRO A 28 0.56 -0.13 -5.31
N THR A 29 -0.40 -1.04 -5.43
CA THR A 29 -0.37 -2.36 -4.81
C THR A 29 -0.80 -3.40 -5.83
N TRP A 30 -0.05 -4.51 -5.91
CA TRP A 30 -0.40 -5.62 -6.80
C TRP A 30 0.13 -6.93 -6.25
N GLY A 31 -0.52 -8.04 -6.65
CA GLY A 31 -0.04 -9.38 -6.36
C GLY A 31 1.02 -9.83 -7.35
N ALA A 32 1.97 -10.62 -6.89
CA ALA A 32 3.08 -11.09 -7.71
C ALA A 32 2.69 -12.21 -8.69
N ALA A 33 1.57 -12.89 -8.44
CA ALA A 33 1.24 -14.14 -9.15
C ALA A 33 1.00 -13.94 -10.64
N ASN A 34 0.37 -12.84 -11.05
CA ASN A 34 -0.02 -12.60 -12.44
C ASN A 34 0.52 -11.27 -12.96
N GLY A 35 1.72 -10.90 -12.56
CA GLY A 35 2.29 -9.60 -12.91
C GLY A 35 1.52 -8.48 -12.24
N GLN A 36 1.22 -7.43 -12.98
CA GLN A 36 0.50 -6.26 -12.45
C GLN A 36 -0.95 -6.20 -12.92
N ASP A 37 -1.59 -7.35 -13.19
CA ASP A 37 -2.96 -7.37 -13.72
C ASP A 37 -3.99 -6.87 -12.71
N ASP A 38 -3.70 -6.92 -11.41
CA ASP A 38 -4.56 -6.41 -10.34
C ASP A 38 -4.06 -5.10 -9.72
N LEU A 39 -3.13 -4.41 -10.38
CA LEU A 39 -2.56 -3.17 -9.87
C LEU A 39 -3.63 -2.12 -9.59
N GLN A 40 -3.62 -1.60 -8.38
CA GLN A 40 -4.47 -0.48 -7.96
C GLN A 40 -3.59 0.63 -7.37
N TRP A 41 -3.89 1.87 -7.73
CA TRP A 41 -3.23 3.04 -7.19
C TRP A 41 -4.08 3.61 -6.05
N TYR A 42 -3.75 3.24 -4.82
CA TYR A 42 -4.48 3.76 -3.66
C TYR A 42 -3.86 5.09 -3.24
N GLN A 43 -4.69 6.09 -3.06
CA GLN A 43 -4.23 7.37 -2.54
C GLN A 43 -4.30 7.32 -1.02
N ALA A 44 -3.16 7.47 -0.37
CA ALA A 44 -3.07 7.43 1.08
C ALA A 44 -3.72 8.65 1.72
N VAL A 45 -4.19 8.47 2.96
CA VAL A 45 -4.80 9.52 3.77
C VAL A 45 -3.83 9.91 4.87
N ARG A 46 -3.61 11.23 5.02
CA ARG A 46 -2.77 11.74 6.10
C ARG A 46 -3.50 11.57 7.43
N GLN A 47 -2.81 10.98 8.40
CA GLN A 47 -3.32 10.81 9.76
C GLN A 47 -3.00 12.04 10.60
N SER A 48 -3.64 12.15 11.77
CA SER A 48 -3.46 13.31 12.65
C SER A 48 -2.04 13.44 13.18
N ASN A 49 -1.29 12.33 13.26
CA ASN A 49 0.10 12.33 13.69
C ASN A 49 1.11 12.58 12.56
N GLY A 50 0.63 12.84 11.35
CA GLY A 50 1.47 13.08 10.18
C GLY A 50 1.84 11.85 9.38
N ASP A 51 1.47 10.66 9.82
CA ASP A 51 1.66 9.44 9.03
C ASP A 51 0.67 9.36 7.88
N TRP A 52 0.99 8.53 6.89
CA TRP A 52 0.12 8.27 5.75
C TRP A 52 -0.35 6.83 5.81
N SER A 53 -1.63 6.60 5.57
CA SER A 53 -2.20 5.27 5.71
C SER A 53 -3.31 5.02 4.71
N TYR A 54 -3.48 3.75 4.34
CA TYR A 54 -4.62 3.28 3.56
C TYR A 54 -4.90 1.83 3.92
N THR A 55 -6.18 1.49 4.07
CA THR A 55 -6.60 0.10 4.30
C THR A 55 -7.11 -0.48 3.01
N VAL A 56 -6.38 -1.47 2.49
CA VAL A 56 -6.70 -2.16 1.25
C VAL A 56 -7.69 -3.26 1.54
N ASN A 57 -8.79 -3.29 0.79
CA ASN A 57 -9.73 -4.40 0.81
C ASN A 57 -9.22 -5.48 -0.14
N LEU A 58 -8.67 -6.56 0.41
CA LEU A 58 -8.03 -7.61 -0.38
C LEU A 58 -9.02 -8.42 -1.22
N SER A 59 -10.32 -8.30 -0.98
CA SER A 59 -11.30 -8.94 -1.86
C SER A 59 -11.32 -8.34 -3.27
N GLN A 60 -10.75 -7.15 -3.44
CA GLN A 60 -10.58 -6.51 -4.75
C GLN A 60 -9.36 -7.04 -5.50
N HIS A 61 -8.52 -7.81 -4.82
CA HIS A 61 -7.35 -8.47 -5.39
C HIS A 61 -7.59 -9.98 -5.32
N ARG A 62 -7.44 -10.68 -6.42
CA ARG A 62 -7.79 -12.10 -6.48
C ARG A 62 -6.67 -13.01 -6.05
N ASP A 63 -5.45 -12.51 -6.07
CA ASP A 63 -4.27 -13.33 -5.86
C ASP A 63 -4.01 -13.53 -4.37
N LYS A 64 -3.37 -14.64 -4.07
CA LYS A 64 -2.75 -14.90 -2.78
C LYS A 64 -1.25 -14.99 -2.95
N GLY A 65 -0.54 -14.97 -1.85
CA GLY A 65 0.92 -14.99 -1.88
C GLY A 65 1.51 -13.61 -1.69
N THR A 66 2.63 -13.34 -2.36
CA THR A 66 3.34 -12.08 -2.18
C THR A 66 2.64 -10.93 -2.88
N TYR A 67 2.51 -9.83 -2.16
CA TYR A 67 2.06 -8.55 -2.70
C TYR A 67 3.19 -7.54 -2.63
N PHE A 68 3.26 -6.71 -3.67
CA PHE A 68 4.19 -5.59 -3.72
C PHE A 68 3.43 -4.30 -3.47
N ILE A 69 3.98 -3.46 -2.62
CA ILE A 69 3.46 -2.13 -2.33
C ILE A 69 4.58 -1.15 -2.57
N HIS A 70 4.42 -0.28 -3.56
CA HIS A 70 5.32 0.85 -3.76
C HIS A 70 4.71 2.08 -3.12
N VAL A 71 5.56 3.06 -2.82
CA VAL A 71 5.14 4.33 -2.23
C VAL A 71 5.68 5.46 -3.09
N TYR A 72 4.75 6.27 -3.59
CA TYR A 72 5.10 7.48 -4.36
C TYR A 72 4.64 8.69 -3.58
N GLY A 73 5.49 9.70 -3.51
CA GLY A 73 5.22 10.93 -2.77
C GLY A 73 5.25 12.16 -3.65
N ASN A 74 4.28 13.04 -3.47
CA ASN A 74 4.08 14.30 -4.18
C ASN A 74 3.72 14.13 -5.65
N THR A 75 4.36 13.21 -6.38
CA THR A 75 4.01 12.86 -7.76
C THR A 75 4.00 11.35 -7.92
N ARG A 76 3.36 10.87 -8.98
CA ARG A 76 3.31 9.44 -9.30
C ARG A 76 4.58 8.92 -9.97
N GLN A 77 5.61 9.75 -10.10
CA GLN A 77 6.91 9.37 -10.64
C GLN A 77 8.01 9.37 -9.56
N ASN A 78 7.68 9.77 -8.34
CA ASN A 78 8.66 9.90 -7.27
C ASN A 78 8.53 8.75 -6.27
N LEU A 79 9.21 7.65 -6.55
CA LEU A 79 9.25 6.48 -5.65
C LEU A 79 10.07 6.83 -4.41
N VAL A 80 9.46 6.76 -3.24
CA VAL A 80 10.12 7.10 -1.97
C VAL A 80 10.34 5.89 -1.06
N ALA A 81 9.60 4.80 -1.27
CA ALA A 81 9.72 3.59 -0.46
C ALA A 81 9.03 2.42 -1.15
N HIS A 82 9.27 1.21 -0.67
CA HIS A 82 8.53 0.02 -1.10
C HIS A 82 8.58 -1.04 -0.01
N THR A 83 7.62 -1.95 -0.04
CA THR A 83 7.58 -3.09 0.86
C THR A 83 6.83 -4.23 0.20
N THR A 84 6.79 -5.37 0.89
CA THR A 84 6.02 -6.53 0.48
C THR A 84 5.17 -7.02 1.64
N ALA A 85 4.13 -7.79 1.30
CA ALA A 85 3.30 -8.48 2.28
C ALA A 85 2.98 -9.87 1.74
N TYR A 86 2.65 -10.79 2.62
CA TYR A 86 2.25 -12.14 2.22
C TYR A 86 0.79 -12.37 2.65
N VAL A 87 -0.04 -12.73 1.68
CA VAL A 87 -1.46 -13.01 1.88
C VAL A 87 -1.68 -14.51 1.71
N SER A 88 -2.04 -15.17 2.78
CA SER A 88 -2.26 -16.63 2.78
C SER A 88 -3.66 -17.02 2.30
#